data_26aa17fb816774ab86d7f41f4c445548
#
_entry.id   26aa17fb816774ab86d7f41f4c445548
#
_cell.length_a   1.000
_cell.length_b   1.000
_cell.length_c   1.000
_cell.angle_alpha   90.00
_cell.angle_beta   90.00
_cell.angle_gamma   90.00
#
_symmetry.space_group_name_H-M   'P 1'
#
loop_
_entity.id
_entity.type
_entity.pdbx_description
1 polymer ?
#
loop_
_entity_poly.entity_id
_entity_poly.type
_entity_poly.pdbx_seq_one_letter_code
_entity_poly.pdbx_strand_id
1 'polypeptide(L)'
;ERLCEYKNGQDYYKFLLMSNVGTDFSPEDCITILESQLKNTVKDISSLTTKNKDLYTEYLSATPALSAPKEIMNTLKNDSLIDFPEIKNISCQLKNVPDALSGTSACAFYLVPPIDSTKDNIIYINKSRVDSNELFSTLAHEGYPGHLYQTNYFLTTNPSPLRTFLHCAGYDEGWGTYAQLYSYNFIEFKNVR
;
A
#
# COMPACT_ATOMS: atom_id res chain seq x y z
N GLU A 1 -9.65 0.32 27.32
CA GLU A 1 -10.26 -1.03 27.30
C GLU A 1 -9.94 -1.70 25.97
N ARG A 2 -9.57 -2.97 25.98
CA ARG A 2 -9.24 -3.76 24.78
C ARG A 2 -10.45 -4.58 24.36
N LEU A 3 -10.58 -4.88 23.08
CA LEU A 3 -11.71 -5.64 22.54
C LEU A 3 -11.90 -6.99 23.25
N CYS A 4 -10.81 -7.65 23.64
CA CYS A 4 -10.85 -8.92 24.37
C CYS A 4 -11.43 -8.82 25.80
N GLU A 5 -11.59 -7.61 26.34
CA GLU A 5 -12.16 -7.38 27.66
C GLU A 5 -13.70 -7.31 27.65
N TYR A 6 -14.30 -7.21 26.45
CA TYR A 6 -15.75 -7.21 26.31
C TYR A 6 -16.31 -8.63 26.20
N LYS A 7 -17.50 -8.84 26.77
CA LYS A 7 -18.17 -10.14 26.79
C LYS A 7 -18.29 -10.80 25.41
N ASN A 8 -18.56 -10.02 24.38
CA ASN A 8 -18.73 -10.51 23.00
C ASN A 8 -17.57 -10.07 22.09
N GLY A 9 -16.42 -9.68 22.67
CA GLY A 9 -15.30 -9.11 21.92
C GLY A 9 -14.70 -10.09 20.91
N GLN A 10 -14.63 -11.37 21.26
CA GLN A 10 -14.12 -12.41 20.34
C GLN A 10 -15.05 -12.62 19.14
N ASP A 11 -16.37 -12.70 19.37
CA ASP A 11 -17.35 -12.87 18.28
C ASP A 11 -17.37 -11.66 17.37
N TYR A 12 -17.25 -10.46 17.94
CA TYR A 12 -17.15 -9.22 17.17
C TYR A 12 -15.86 -9.19 16.34
N TYR A 13 -14.73 -9.66 16.87
CA TYR A 13 -13.49 -9.74 16.12
C TYR A 13 -13.59 -10.73 14.93
N LYS A 14 -14.22 -11.89 15.13
CA LYS A 14 -14.51 -12.83 14.03
C LYS A 14 -15.41 -12.20 12.97
N PHE A 15 -16.42 -11.46 13.39
CA PHE A 15 -17.27 -10.70 12.47
C PHE A 15 -16.47 -9.67 11.66
N LEU A 16 -15.52 -8.96 12.28
CA LEU A 16 -14.64 -8.01 11.58
C LEU A 16 -13.73 -8.72 10.58
N LEU A 17 -13.16 -9.88 10.92
CA LEU A 17 -12.37 -10.67 9.96
C LEU A 17 -13.21 -11.06 8.74
N MET A 18 -14.42 -11.52 8.96
CA MET A 18 -15.32 -11.92 7.89
C MET A 18 -15.78 -10.71 7.05
N SER A 19 -16.18 -9.62 7.68
CA SER A 19 -16.78 -8.46 6.99
C SER A 19 -15.75 -7.55 6.32
N ASN A 20 -14.59 -7.33 6.95
CA ASN A 20 -13.58 -6.38 6.45
C ASN A 20 -12.46 -7.06 5.68
N VAL A 21 -12.07 -8.27 6.07
CA VAL A 21 -10.97 -9.01 5.42
C VAL A 21 -11.49 -10.02 4.41
N GLY A 22 -12.75 -10.45 4.55
CA GLY A 22 -13.36 -11.42 3.63
C GLY A 22 -12.92 -12.86 3.90
N THR A 23 -12.55 -13.18 5.14
CA THR A 23 -12.12 -14.53 5.53
C THR A 23 -12.99 -15.10 6.63
N ASP A 24 -13.19 -16.42 6.62
CA ASP A 24 -13.80 -17.20 7.68
C ASP A 24 -12.77 -17.83 8.64
N PHE A 25 -11.48 -17.51 8.46
CA PHE A 25 -10.43 -17.99 9.34
C PHE A 25 -10.63 -17.53 10.79
N SER A 26 -10.32 -18.42 11.71
CA SER A 26 -10.23 -18.04 13.12
C SER A 26 -9.01 -17.13 13.37
N PRO A 27 -8.98 -16.36 14.46
CA PRO A 27 -7.76 -15.63 14.85
C PRO A 27 -6.53 -16.52 14.97
N GLU A 28 -6.72 -17.77 15.44
CA GLU A 28 -5.66 -18.78 15.59
C GLU A 28 -5.14 -19.24 14.23
N ASP A 29 -6.01 -19.42 13.24
CA ASP A 29 -5.60 -19.73 11.86
C ASP A 29 -4.80 -18.58 11.27
N CYS A 30 -5.25 -17.33 11.47
CA CYS A 30 -4.52 -16.13 11.03
C CYS A 30 -3.12 -16.06 11.65
N ILE A 31 -2.99 -16.30 12.95
CA ILE A 31 -1.70 -16.35 13.65
C ILE A 31 -0.79 -17.41 13.03
N THR A 32 -1.33 -18.62 12.82
CA THR A 32 -0.57 -19.74 12.26
C THR A 32 -0.04 -19.41 10.85
N ILE A 33 -0.87 -18.79 10.00
CA ILE A 33 -0.48 -18.36 8.66
C ILE A 33 0.62 -17.30 8.75
N LEU A 34 0.44 -16.27 9.58
CA LEU A 34 1.40 -15.18 9.74
C LEU A 34 2.73 -15.66 10.31
N GLU A 35 2.74 -16.56 11.29
CA GLU A 35 3.96 -17.16 11.81
C GLU A 35 4.70 -17.99 10.76
N SER A 36 3.96 -18.73 9.94
CA SER A 36 4.56 -19.50 8.84
C SER A 36 5.20 -18.57 7.80
N GLN A 37 4.51 -17.51 7.42
CA GLN A 37 5.04 -16.50 6.49
C GLN A 37 6.29 -15.82 7.07
N LEU A 38 6.24 -15.40 8.33
CA LEU A 38 7.38 -14.78 9.01
C LEU A 38 8.61 -15.71 9.00
N LYS A 39 8.43 -16.98 9.36
CA LYS A 39 9.51 -17.99 9.36
C LYS A 39 10.11 -18.17 7.97
N ASN A 40 9.27 -18.22 6.92
CA ASN A 40 9.73 -18.31 5.54
C ASN A 40 10.52 -17.07 5.11
N THR A 41 9.98 -15.88 5.37
CA THR A 41 10.66 -14.61 5.06
C THR A 41 12.02 -14.49 5.74
N VAL A 42 12.11 -14.84 7.03
CA VAL A 42 13.40 -14.84 7.77
C VAL A 42 14.40 -15.84 7.15
N LYS A 43 13.94 -17.02 6.76
CA LYS A 43 14.76 -18.03 6.07
C LYS A 43 15.26 -17.51 4.72
N ASP A 44 14.40 -16.84 3.94
CA ASP A 44 14.76 -16.30 2.63
C ASP A 44 15.80 -15.16 2.77
N ILE A 45 15.58 -14.23 3.71
CA ILE A 45 16.56 -13.18 4.05
C ILE A 45 17.90 -13.79 4.44
N SER A 46 17.89 -14.78 5.34
CA SER A 46 19.12 -15.47 5.77
C SER A 46 19.84 -16.15 4.61
N SER A 47 19.10 -16.77 3.70
CA SER A 47 19.66 -17.39 2.48
C SER A 47 20.29 -16.36 1.55
N LEU A 48 19.61 -15.23 1.33
CA LEU A 48 20.10 -14.14 0.48
C LEU A 48 21.37 -13.51 1.06
N THR A 49 21.39 -13.19 2.36
CA THR A 49 22.55 -12.59 3.03
C THR A 49 23.74 -13.56 3.15
N THR A 50 23.47 -14.87 3.19
CA THR A 50 24.55 -15.87 3.16
C THR A 50 25.20 -15.97 1.78
N LYS A 51 24.40 -15.86 0.71
CA LYS A 51 24.88 -15.90 -0.69
C LYS A 51 25.60 -14.61 -1.08
N ASN A 52 25.12 -13.47 -0.62
CA ASN A 52 25.72 -12.16 -0.84
C ASN A 52 26.02 -11.49 0.50
N LYS A 53 27.29 -11.55 0.93
CA LYS A 53 27.72 -11.01 2.22
C LYS A 53 27.63 -9.49 2.29
N ASP A 54 27.68 -8.82 1.15
CA ASP A 54 27.63 -7.35 1.06
C ASP A 54 26.19 -6.83 1.00
N LEU A 55 25.21 -7.70 0.75
CA LEU A 55 23.81 -7.32 0.56
C LEU A 55 23.26 -6.43 1.68
N TYR A 56 23.58 -6.75 2.92
CA TYR A 56 23.11 -5.95 4.06
C TYR A 56 23.74 -4.55 4.08
N THR A 57 25.02 -4.46 3.75
CA THR A 57 25.73 -3.17 3.65
C THR A 57 25.23 -2.36 2.47
N GLU A 58 25.00 -3.00 1.34
CA GLU A 58 24.40 -2.38 0.14
C GLU A 58 23.01 -1.86 0.46
N TYR A 59 22.17 -2.66 1.11
CA TYR A 59 20.82 -2.24 1.53
C TYR A 59 20.86 -1.01 2.44
N LEU A 60 21.75 -0.98 3.44
CA LEU A 60 21.87 0.17 4.34
C LEU A 60 22.40 1.44 3.66
N SER A 61 23.15 1.30 2.57
CA SER A 61 23.70 2.42 1.78
C SER A 61 22.84 2.80 0.58
N ALA A 62 21.86 1.96 0.23
CA ALA A 62 20.98 2.20 -0.90
C ALA A 62 20.16 3.48 -0.69
N THR A 63 20.14 4.33 -1.69
CA THR A 63 19.33 5.55 -1.68
C THR A 63 18.53 5.61 -2.97
N PRO A 64 17.21 5.81 -2.93
CA PRO A 64 16.40 5.94 -4.12
C PRO A 64 16.92 7.06 -5.02
N ALA A 65 16.90 6.83 -6.33
CA ALA A 65 17.33 7.84 -7.31
C ALA A 65 16.38 9.04 -7.34
N LEU A 66 15.09 8.81 -7.09
CA LEU A 66 14.04 9.83 -7.04
C LEU A 66 13.60 10.06 -5.59
N SER A 67 13.44 11.33 -5.22
CA SER A 67 12.97 11.74 -3.89
C SER A 67 11.81 12.74 -3.94
N ALA A 68 11.59 13.40 -5.09
CA ALA A 68 10.49 14.34 -5.25
C ALA A 68 9.17 13.58 -5.52
N PRO A 69 8.12 13.75 -4.70
CA PRO A 69 6.88 12.98 -4.82
C PRO A 69 6.23 13.05 -6.20
N LYS A 70 6.31 14.22 -6.86
CA LYS A 70 5.73 14.40 -8.19
C LYS A 70 6.49 13.62 -9.27
N GLU A 71 7.81 13.55 -9.18
CA GLU A 71 8.64 12.78 -10.10
C GLU A 71 8.40 11.28 -9.90
N ILE A 72 8.35 10.83 -8.64
CA ILE A 72 8.03 9.45 -8.29
C ILE A 72 6.68 9.05 -8.89
N MET A 73 5.63 9.85 -8.68
CA MET A 73 4.30 9.55 -9.21
C MET A 73 4.27 9.50 -10.74
N ASN A 74 5.02 10.36 -11.42
CA ASN A 74 5.11 10.33 -12.88
C ASN A 74 5.84 9.08 -13.38
N THR A 75 6.94 8.68 -12.73
CA THR A 75 7.67 7.45 -13.04
C THR A 75 6.78 6.23 -12.82
N LEU A 76 6.18 6.09 -11.64
CA LEU A 76 5.27 4.99 -11.32
C LEU A 76 4.11 4.88 -12.31
N LYS A 77 3.50 6.02 -12.69
CA LYS A 77 2.43 6.04 -13.68
C LYS A 77 2.88 5.53 -15.04
N ASN A 78 4.04 5.98 -15.52
CA ASN A 78 4.55 5.61 -16.85
C ASN A 78 5.02 4.15 -16.88
N ASP A 79 5.75 3.72 -15.86
CA ASP A 79 6.34 2.38 -15.83
C ASP A 79 5.27 1.31 -15.57
N SER A 80 4.22 1.64 -14.82
CA SER A 80 3.09 0.73 -14.64
C SER A 80 2.32 0.42 -15.92
N LEU A 81 2.42 1.25 -16.97
CA LEU A 81 1.80 0.99 -18.27
C LEU A 81 2.39 -0.21 -19.01
N ILE A 82 3.53 -0.72 -18.58
CA ILE A 82 4.13 -1.95 -19.14
C ILE A 82 3.18 -3.15 -18.91
N ASP A 83 2.61 -3.24 -17.72
CA ASP A 83 1.84 -4.42 -17.30
C ASP A 83 0.38 -4.11 -16.94
N PHE A 84 0.03 -2.83 -16.77
CA PHE A 84 -1.32 -2.40 -16.37
C PHE A 84 -1.97 -1.55 -17.46
N PRO A 85 -3.26 -1.78 -17.76
CA PRO A 85 -3.99 -0.98 -18.73
C PRO A 85 -3.99 0.51 -18.41
N GLU A 86 -3.84 1.36 -19.43
CA GLU A 86 -3.95 2.79 -19.26
C GLU A 86 -5.37 3.20 -18.87
N ILE A 87 -5.49 4.04 -17.86
CA ILE A 87 -6.74 4.71 -17.52
C ILE A 87 -6.63 6.19 -17.92
N LYS A 88 -7.47 6.62 -18.86
CA LYS A 88 -7.45 7.99 -19.40
C LYS A 88 -8.15 8.96 -18.45
N ASN A 89 -7.72 10.23 -18.51
CA ASN A 89 -8.35 11.34 -17.82
C ASN A 89 -8.39 11.26 -16.27
N ILE A 90 -7.40 10.61 -15.68
CA ILE A 90 -7.20 10.65 -14.23
C ILE A 90 -6.20 11.77 -13.90
N SER A 91 -6.62 12.67 -13.03
CA SER A 91 -5.75 13.63 -12.36
C SER A 91 -5.57 13.23 -10.90
N CYS A 92 -4.42 13.53 -10.35
CA CYS A 92 -4.15 13.35 -8.91
C CYS A 92 -3.44 14.59 -8.38
N GLN A 93 -3.92 15.11 -7.25
CA GLN A 93 -3.26 16.18 -6.51
C GLN A 93 -2.46 15.58 -5.36
N LEU A 94 -1.21 16.00 -5.22
CA LEU A 94 -0.40 15.70 -4.04
C LEU A 94 -0.55 16.86 -3.05
N LYS A 95 -0.99 16.59 -1.84
CA LYS A 95 -1.18 17.57 -0.77
C LYS A 95 -0.39 17.15 0.48
N ASN A 96 -0.04 18.13 1.29
CA ASN A 96 0.55 17.85 2.60
C ASN A 96 -0.55 17.58 3.62
N VAL A 97 -0.30 16.64 4.52
CA VAL A 97 -1.12 16.45 5.72
C VAL A 97 -1.04 17.75 6.54
N PRO A 98 -2.18 18.30 7.01
CA PRO A 98 -2.17 19.44 7.91
C PRO A 98 -1.39 19.17 9.19
N ASP A 99 -0.66 20.17 9.70
CA ASP A 99 0.21 20.02 10.88
C ASP A 99 -0.53 19.45 12.10
N ALA A 100 -1.79 19.85 12.29
CA ALA A 100 -2.63 19.36 13.38
C ALA A 100 -2.90 17.83 13.34
N LEU A 101 -2.77 17.20 12.17
CA LEU A 101 -3.00 15.77 11.95
C LEU A 101 -1.69 15.01 11.76
N SER A 102 -0.55 15.67 11.62
CA SER A 102 0.72 15.04 11.27
C SER A 102 1.19 14.02 12.30
N GLY A 103 0.88 14.21 13.57
CA GLY A 103 1.24 13.30 14.66
C GLY A 103 0.52 11.95 14.63
N THR A 104 -0.66 11.87 14.01
CA THR A 104 -1.54 10.68 13.99
C THR A 104 -1.71 10.06 12.61
N SER A 105 -1.43 10.80 11.53
CA SER A 105 -1.59 10.31 10.16
C SER A 105 -0.45 9.40 9.73
N ALA A 106 -0.73 8.48 8.80
CA ALA A 106 0.27 7.66 8.12
C ALA A 106 1.28 8.51 7.33
N CYS A 107 2.32 7.88 6.78
CA CYS A 107 3.33 8.51 5.93
C CYS A 107 2.71 9.14 4.67
N ALA A 108 1.83 8.43 4.01
CA ALA A 108 0.94 8.94 2.97
C ALA A 108 -0.38 8.17 3.00
N PHE A 109 -1.40 8.71 2.34
CA PHE A 109 -2.67 8.01 2.12
C PHE A 109 -3.43 8.60 0.93
N TYR A 110 -4.06 7.73 0.16
CA TYR A 110 -4.98 8.10 -0.89
C TYR A 110 -6.37 8.38 -0.31
N LEU A 111 -6.93 9.51 -0.65
CA LEU A 111 -8.31 9.84 -0.30
C LEU A 111 -9.22 9.45 -1.48
N VAL A 112 -10.02 8.41 -1.28
CA VAL A 112 -11.03 7.97 -2.25
C VAL A 112 -11.98 9.14 -2.53
N PRO A 113 -12.17 9.53 -3.80
CA PRO A 113 -13.02 10.66 -4.12
C PRO A 113 -14.49 10.34 -3.83
N PRO A 114 -15.32 11.38 -3.59
CA PRO A 114 -16.76 11.19 -3.47
C PRO A 114 -17.37 10.56 -4.73
N ILE A 115 -18.43 9.78 -4.57
CA ILE A 115 -19.07 9.05 -5.67
C ILE A 115 -19.57 9.98 -6.79
N ASP A 116 -19.95 11.19 -6.43
CA ASP A 116 -20.41 12.23 -7.35
C ASP A 116 -19.29 13.05 -8.00
N SER A 117 -18.05 12.87 -7.54
CA SER A 117 -16.86 13.59 -8.04
C SER A 117 -15.64 12.69 -8.14
N THR A 118 -15.72 11.63 -8.94
CA THR A 118 -14.65 10.62 -9.10
C THR A 118 -13.35 11.16 -9.73
N LYS A 119 -13.30 12.44 -10.11
CA LYS A 119 -12.14 13.07 -10.74
C LYS A 119 -11.17 13.70 -9.73
N ASP A 120 -11.61 13.92 -8.49
CA ASP A 120 -10.86 14.66 -7.48
C ASP A 120 -9.98 13.71 -6.64
N ASN A 121 -9.03 13.06 -7.30
CA ASN A 121 -8.11 12.18 -6.61
C ASN A 121 -7.04 12.97 -5.86
N ILE A 122 -6.86 12.66 -4.58
CA ILE A 122 -5.89 13.32 -3.72
C ILE A 122 -5.07 12.27 -2.97
N ILE A 123 -3.75 12.43 -2.99
CA ILE A 123 -2.85 11.72 -2.09
C ILE A 123 -2.27 12.73 -1.11
N TYR A 124 -2.45 12.48 0.17
CA TYR A 124 -1.85 13.27 1.23
C TYR A 124 -0.50 12.66 1.62
N ILE A 125 0.50 13.51 1.82
CA ILE A 125 1.86 13.13 2.22
C ILE A 125 2.15 13.81 3.56
N ASN A 126 2.53 13.03 4.54
CA ASN A 126 2.90 13.50 5.87
C ASN A 126 4.40 13.76 5.95
N LYS A 127 4.80 15.00 5.75
CA LYS A 127 6.22 15.40 5.75
C LYS A 127 6.98 15.06 7.02
N SER A 128 6.29 14.95 8.16
CA SER A 128 6.92 14.63 9.44
C SER A 128 7.21 13.13 9.62
N ARG A 129 6.65 12.26 8.74
CA ARG A 129 6.79 10.81 8.80
C ARG A 129 7.34 10.18 7.53
N VAL A 130 7.65 10.98 6.52
CA VAL A 130 8.23 10.48 5.28
C VAL A 130 9.64 9.98 5.53
N ASP A 131 9.87 8.69 5.31
CA ASP A 131 11.19 8.15 5.05
C ASP A 131 11.46 8.23 3.54
N SER A 132 12.56 8.89 3.18
CA SER A 132 12.94 9.03 1.78
C SER A 132 13.21 7.69 1.07
N ASN A 133 13.60 6.66 1.83
CA ASN A 133 13.87 5.33 1.29
C ASN A 133 12.56 4.56 1.02
N GLU A 134 11.50 4.86 1.75
CA GLU A 134 10.20 4.19 1.61
C GLU A 134 9.21 4.97 0.75
N LEU A 135 9.47 6.25 0.47
CA LEU A 135 8.52 7.12 -0.21
C LEU A 135 8.11 6.59 -1.59
N PHE A 136 9.03 6.00 -2.34
CA PHE A 136 8.74 5.45 -3.67
C PHE A 136 7.71 4.33 -3.58
N SER A 137 7.95 3.34 -2.73
CA SER A 137 7.06 2.19 -2.54
C SER A 137 5.74 2.59 -1.87
N THR A 138 5.76 3.57 -0.96
CA THR A 138 4.54 4.13 -0.37
C THR A 138 3.68 4.82 -1.42
N LEU A 139 4.26 5.62 -2.31
CA LEU A 139 3.51 6.27 -3.38
C LEU A 139 3.05 5.27 -4.46
N ALA A 140 3.70 4.12 -4.59
CA ALA A 140 3.20 3.03 -5.41
C ALA A 140 1.94 2.39 -4.77
N HIS A 141 1.94 2.19 -3.45
CA HIS A 141 0.80 1.70 -2.69
C HIS A 141 -0.42 2.63 -2.81
N GLU A 142 -0.21 3.93 -2.57
CA GLU A 142 -1.29 4.92 -2.58
C GLU A 142 -1.70 5.38 -3.99
N GLY A 143 -0.76 5.34 -4.94
CA GLY A 143 -0.91 5.91 -6.27
C GLY A 143 -0.98 4.88 -7.40
N TYR A 144 0.13 4.72 -8.13
CA TYR A 144 0.25 3.83 -9.28
C TYR A 144 1.28 2.72 -9.01
N PRO A 145 0.89 1.44 -9.22
CA PRO A 145 -0.43 0.93 -9.62
C PRO A 145 -1.37 0.61 -8.44
N GLY A 146 -1.20 1.23 -7.28
CA GLY A 146 -1.92 0.96 -6.04
C GLY A 146 -3.36 1.49 -5.98
N HIS A 147 -3.75 2.04 -4.81
CA HIS A 147 -5.15 2.40 -4.51
C HIS A 147 -5.79 3.37 -5.48
N LEU A 148 -5.07 4.43 -5.89
CA LEU A 148 -5.59 5.38 -6.88
C LEU A 148 -5.90 4.68 -8.20
N TYR A 149 -4.98 3.85 -8.68
CA TYR A 149 -5.18 3.09 -9.90
C TYR A 149 -6.33 2.08 -9.74
N GLN A 150 -6.32 1.27 -8.69
CA GLN A 150 -7.34 0.27 -8.38
C GLN A 150 -8.76 0.88 -8.40
N THR A 151 -8.95 1.96 -7.64
CA THR A 151 -10.24 2.64 -7.52
C THR A 151 -10.73 3.15 -8.89
N ASN A 152 -9.85 3.85 -9.61
CA ASN A 152 -10.23 4.41 -10.90
C ASN A 152 -10.43 3.33 -11.97
N TYR A 153 -9.62 2.28 -11.99
CA TYR A 153 -9.80 1.14 -12.89
C TYR A 153 -11.13 0.43 -12.63
N PHE A 154 -11.46 0.17 -11.36
CA PHE A 154 -12.73 -0.42 -10.97
C PHE A 154 -13.93 0.40 -11.50
N LEU A 155 -13.87 1.72 -11.38
CA LEU A 155 -14.92 2.60 -11.88
C LEU A 155 -15.09 2.55 -13.41
N THR A 156 -14.00 2.28 -14.16
CA THR A 156 -14.11 2.09 -15.62
C THR A 156 -14.88 0.85 -16.02
N THR A 157 -15.01 -0.15 -15.13
CA THR A 157 -15.79 -1.37 -15.38
C THR A 157 -17.30 -1.16 -15.25
N ASN A 158 -17.74 0.06 -14.95
CA ASN A 158 -19.16 0.41 -14.74
C ASN A 158 -19.83 -0.50 -13.69
N PRO A 159 -19.29 -0.60 -12.46
CA PRO A 159 -19.82 -1.47 -11.43
C PRO A 159 -21.25 -1.07 -11.04
N SER A 160 -22.00 -2.03 -10.48
CA SER A 160 -23.30 -1.69 -9.89
C SER A 160 -23.12 -0.71 -8.73
N PRO A 161 -24.06 0.23 -8.49
CA PRO A 161 -23.95 1.19 -7.39
C PRO A 161 -23.70 0.54 -6.03
N LEU A 162 -24.31 -0.62 -5.77
CA LEU A 162 -24.08 -1.36 -4.53
C LEU A 162 -22.61 -1.74 -4.34
N ARG A 163 -21.92 -2.17 -5.40
CA ARG A 163 -20.50 -2.57 -5.31
C ARG A 163 -19.58 -1.39 -5.04
N THR A 164 -19.96 -0.17 -5.36
CA THR A 164 -19.14 1.02 -5.05
C THR A 164 -19.16 1.38 -3.56
N PHE A 165 -20.12 0.88 -2.80
CA PHE A 165 -20.23 1.07 -1.34
C PHE A 165 -19.66 -0.09 -0.54
N LEU A 166 -19.46 -1.25 -1.17
CA LEU A 166 -18.92 -2.41 -0.48
C LEU A 166 -17.40 -2.37 -0.52
N HIS A 167 -16.82 -2.21 0.65
CA HIS A 167 -15.38 -2.25 0.84
C HIS A 167 -14.96 -3.60 1.42
N CYS A 168 -13.86 -4.14 0.93
CA CYS A 168 -13.19 -5.31 1.49
C CYS A 168 -11.73 -4.91 1.75
N ALA A 169 -11.42 -4.56 2.98
CA ALA A 169 -10.10 -4.07 3.35
C ALA A 169 -9.00 -5.08 2.99
N GLY A 170 -9.26 -6.39 3.13
CA GLY A 170 -8.30 -7.42 2.73
C GLY A 170 -7.98 -7.41 1.24
N TYR A 171 -8.96 -7.10 0.39
CA TYR A 171 -8.76 -6.95 -1.05
C TYR A 171 -8.05 -5.63 -1.38
N ASP A 172 -8.50 -4.54 -0.78
CA ASP A 172 -7.99 -3.20 -1.07
C ASP A 172 -6.52 -3.10 -0.61
N GLU A 173 -6.22 -3.44 0.64
CA GLU A 173 -4.86 -3.42 1.20
C GLU A 173 -3.95 -4.50 0.60
N GLY A 174 -4.53 -5.66 0.25
CA GLY A 174 -3.80 -6.70 -0.48
C GLY A 174 -3.31 -6.21 -1.84
N TRP A 175 -4.14 -5.46 -2.57
CA TRP A 175 -3.73 -4.82 -3.81
C TRP A 175 -2.67 -3.74 -3.59
N GLY A 176 -2.86 -2.85 -2.62
CA GLY A 176 -1.87 -1.83 -2.26
C GLY A 176 -0.50 -2.45 -1.92
N THR A 177 -0.50 -3.51 -1.11
CA THR A 177 0.72 -4.25 -0.76
C THR A 177 1.36 -4.91 -1.99
N TYR A 178 0.56 -5.52 -2.88
CA TYR A 178 1.07 -6.05 -4.14
C TYR A 178 1.71 -4.96 -4.99
N ALA A 179 1.06 -3.81 -5.15
CA ALA A 179 1.56 -2.67 -5.91
C ALA A 179 2.87 -2.13 -5.31
N GLN A 180 2.96 -2.06 -3.99
CA GLN A 180 4.16 -1.67 -3.26
C GLN A 180 5.34 -2.60 -3.58
N LEU A 181 5.13 -3.91 -3.47
CA LEU A 181 6.17 -4.90 -3.79
C LEU A 181 6.53 -4.89 -5.28
N TYR A 182 5.54 -4.75 -6.15
CA TYR A 182 5.73 -4.68 -7.59
C TYR A 182 6.57 -3.47 -8.01
N SER A 183 6.44 -2.34 -7.31
CA SER A 183 7.16 -1.11 -7.59
C SER A 183 8.67 -1.23 -7.49
N TYR A 184 9.19 -2.22 -6.77
CA TYR A 184 10.63 -2.51 -6.71
C TYR A 184 11.23 -2.93 -8.07
N ASN A 185 10.40 -3.29 -9.05
CA ASN A 185 10.86 -3.50 -10.42
C ASN A 185 11.15 -2.17 -11.16
N PHE A 186 10.66 -1.04 -10.66
CA PHE A 186 10.78 0.28 -11.27
C PHE A 186 11.73 1.22 -10.52
N ILE A 187 12.02 0.91 -9.26
CA ILE A 187 12.87 1.78 -8.45
C ILE A 187 14.33 1.63 -8.85
N GLU A 188 14.99 2.75 -9.08
CA GLU A 188 16.43 2.81 -9.23
C GLU A 188 17.07 3.30 -7.93
N PHE A 189 18.17 2.69 -7.55
CA PHE A 189 18.96 3.09 -6.39
C PHE A 189 20.30 3.68 -6.82
N LYS A 190 20.70 4.74 -6.15
CA LYS A 190 22.07 5.25 -6.19
C LYS A 190 22.92 4.36 -5.28
N ASN A 191 24.16 4.15 -5.65
CA ASN A 191 25.15 3.40 -4.82
C ASN A 191 24.87 1.90 -4.65
N VAL A 192 24.04 1.30 -5.47
CA VAL A 192 23.93 -0.16 -5.59
C VAL A 192 24.63 -0.58 -6.89
N ARG A 193 25.50 -1.59 -6.81
CA ARG A 193 26.26 -2.12 -7.93
C ARG A 193 25.64 -3.41 -8.45
#